data_0cbd7f952f9836939d22d50b56fc5e84
#
_entry.id   0cbd7f952f9836939d22d50b56fc5e84
#
_cell.length_a   1.000
_cell.length_b   1.000
_cell.length_c   1.000
_cell.angle_alpha   90.00
_cell.angle_beta   90.00
_cell.angle_gamma   90.00
#
_symmetry.space_group_name_H-M   'P 1'
#
loop_
_entity.id
_entity.type
_entity.pdbx_description
1 polymer ?
#
loop_
_entity_poly.entity_id
_entity_poly.type
_entity_poly.pdbx_seq_one_letter_code
_entity_poly.pdbx_strand_id
1 'polypeptide(L)'
;MAGSIALTRRGPLARVTLANPAKHNAIDVAMWHDLRATFERLQGAPETAAPRAVIVCGEGGQFASGGDIAEFAGFRFDEARLHDFHERIVAPALEALLACDIPLLAQIEGACIGGGLEIAACCDIRIAGSSSRFGAPIARLGFPMAPGELQLLSQALPAPVLREMLLEARLLDAAGALRHGLVHGVVADTEVATHVLQRAGHIATLSPQAARINKRTLRQIAAGGPNAAERRAHFGYADSAEHREGIAAFLEKRPPHFQRG
;
A
#
# COMPACT_ATOMS: atom_id res chain seq x y z
N MET A 1 -23.65 -7.30 -5.98
CA MET A 1 -23.10 -7.60 -4.63
C MET A 1 -22.24 -6.41 -4.26
N ALA A 2 -22.20 -6.02 -2.99
CA ALA A 2 -21.25 -5.00 -2.50
C ALA A 2 -19.82 -5.51 -2.64
N GLY A 3 -18.86 -4.59 -2.76
CA GLY A 3 -17.45 -4.96 -2.71
C GLY A 3 -17.04 -5.47 -1.34
N SER A 4 -15.86 -6.06 -1.23
CA SER A 4 -15.32 -6.59 0.03
C SER A 4 -13.79 -6.52 0.08
N ILE A 5 -13.25 -6.50 1.29
CA ILE A 5 -11.82 -6.62 1.56
C ILE A 5 -11.59 -7.97 2.26
N ALA A 6 -10.88 -8.87 1.59
CA ALA A 6 -10.58 -10.19 2.15
C ALA A 6 -9.15 -10.23 2.71
N LEU A 7 -8.99 -10.69 3.96
CA LEU A 7 -7.67 -10.95 4.57
C LEU A 7 -7.46 -12.46 4.69
N THR A 8 -6.45 -12.97 4.03
CA THR A 8 -6.03 -14.38 4.15
C THR A 8 -4.59 -14.46 4.62
N ARG A 9 -4.21 -15.62 5.22
CA ARG A 9 -2.84 -15.86 5.70
C ARG A 9 -2.30 -17.18 5.17
N ARG A 10 -1.03 -17.16 4.78
CA ARG A 10 -0.30 -18.36 4.40
C ARG A 10 1.11 -18.30 5.00
N GLY A 11 1.32 -19.05 6.07
CA GLY A 11 2.58 -19.02 6.81
C GLY A 11 2.90 -17.62 7.33
N PRO A 12 4.09 -17.07 7.03
CA PRO A 12 4.50 -15.75 7.49
C PRO A 12 3.89 -14.60 6.68
N LEU A 13 3.15 -14.87 5.61
CA LEU A 13 2.60 -13.86 4.72
C LEU A 13 1.10 -13.68 4.93
N ALA A 14 0.63 -12.45 4.77
CA ALA A 14 -0.78 -12.14 4.63
C ALA A 14 -1.08 -11.58 3.23
N ARG A 15 -2.32 -11.71 2.80
CA ARG A 15 -2.84 -11.14 1.55
C ARG A 15 -4.12 -10.39 1.84
N VAL A 16 -4.17 -9.14 1.41
CA VAL A 16 -5.36 -8.29 1.41
C VAL A 16 -5.83 -8.19 -0.04
N THR A 17 -7.04 -8.67 -0.31
CA THR A 17 -7.63 -8.69 -1.66
C THR A 17 -8.77 -7.70 -1.74
N LEU A 18 -8.69 -6.79 -2.70
CA LEU A 18 -9.75 -5.86 -3.08
C LEU A 18 -10.69 -6.63 -4.02
N ALA A 19 -11.94 -6.83 -3.64
CA ALA A 19 -12.87 -7.68 -4.38
C ALA A 19 -14.20 -6.95 -4.67
N ASN A 20 -14.37 -6.52 -5.90
CA ASN A 20 -15.61 -6.05 -6.51
C ASN A 20 -15.53 -6.35 -8.02
N PRO A 21 -15.45 -7.65 -8.40
CA PRO A 21 -15.04 -8.05 -9.74
C PRO A 21 -15.98 -7.57 -10.84
N ALA A 22 -17.28 -7.46 -10.56
CA ALA A 22 -18.27 -6.93 -11.51
C ALA A 22 -18.01 -5.47 -11.91
N LYS A 23 -17.21 -4.72 -11.12
CA LYS A 23 -16.86 -3.31 -11.33
C LYS A 23 -15.33 -3.10 -11.40
N HIS A 24 -14.57 -4.13 -11.80
CA HIS A 24 -13.09 -4.08 -11.83
C HIS A 24 -12.48 -3.60 -10.51
N ASN A 25 -13.02 -4.07 -9.39
CA ASN A 25 -12.63 -3.73 -8.03
C ASN A 25 -12.75 -2.23 -7.71
N ALA A 26 -13.78 -1.56 -8.26
CA ALA A 26 -14.15 -0.21 -7.81
C ALA A 26 -14.42 -0.22 -6.31
N ILE A 27 -13.82 0.74 -5.61
CA ILE A 27 -13.86 0.83 -4.15
C ILE A 27 -15.14 1.54 -3.71
N ASP A 28 -16.02 0.83 -3.06
CA ASP A 28 -17.22 1.39 -2.42
C ASP A 28 -16.93 1.83 -0.97
N VAL A 29 -17.89 2.50 -0.35
CA VAL A 29 -17.75 3.03 1.02
C VAL A 29 -17.49 1.90 2.02
N ALA A 30 -18.13 0.75 1.87
CA ALA A 30 -17.94 -0.40 2.74
C ALA A 30 -16.49 -0.93 2.64
N MET A 31 -15.94 -1.00 1.42
CA MET A 31 -14.54 -1.41 1.21
C MET A 31 -13.55 -0.45 1.88
N TRP A 32 -13.78 0.86 1.89
CA TRP A 32 -12.92 1.80 2.61
C TRP A 32 -12.92 1.54 4.12
N HIS A 33 -14.10 1.30 4.72
CA HIS A 33 -14.19 0.96 6.14
C HIS A 33 -13.51 -0.38 6.46
N ASP A 34 -13.72 -1.40 5.63
CA ASP A 34 -13.11 -2.73 5.81
C ASP A 34 -11.60 -2.68 5.63
N LEU A 35 -11.11 -1.85 4.68
CA LEU A 35 -9.69 -1.63 4.46
C LEU A 35 -9.03 -1.03 5.70
N ARG A 36 -9.62 0.05 6.24
CA ARG A 36 -9.19 0.66 7.50
C ARG A 36 -9.13 -0.37 8.62
N ALA A 37 -10.23 -1.04 8.91
CA ALA A 37 -10.31 -2.03 9.99
C ALA A 37 -9.30 -3.17 9.82
N THR A 38 -9.04 -3.60 8.57
CA THR A 38 -8.07 -4.64 8.25
C THR A 38 -6.65 -4.20 8.60
N PHE A 39 -6.24 -2.98 8.24
CA PHE A 39 -4.89 -2.49 8.53
C PHE A 39 -4.69 -2.08 9.98
N GLU A 40 -5.71 -1.54 10.66
CA GLU A 40 -5.68 -1.32 12.11
C GLU A 40 -5.49 -2.65 12.87
N ARG A 41 -6.17 -3.72 12.47
CA ARG A 41 -6.00 -5.06 13.05
C ARG A 41 -4.61 -5.64 12.76
N LEU A 42 -4.06 -5.45 11.56
CA LEU A 42 -2.71 -5.91 11.21
C LEU A 42 -1.65 -5.19 12.05
N GLN A 43 -1.78 -3.87 12.21
CA GLN A 43 -0.87 -3.06 13.02
C GLN A 43 -0.97 -3.37 14.51
N GLY A 44 -2.17 -3.61 15.03
CA GLY A 44 -2.41 -3.95 16.44
C GLY A 44 -2.12 -5.42 16.80
N ALA A 45 -1.75 -6.25 15.83
CA ALA A 45 -1.44 -7.66 16.10
C ALA A 45 -0.13 -7.77 16.91
N PRO A 46 -0.08 -8.65 17.93
CA PRO A 46 1.18 -8.96 18.62
C PRO A 46 2.26 -9.38 17.61
N GLU A 47 3.52 -9.01 17.86
CA GLU A 47 4.63 -9.33 16.94
C GLU A 47 4.73 -10.82 16.63
N THR A 48 4.50 -11.67 17.64
CA THR A 48 4.47 -13.13 17.50
C THR A 48 3.37 -13.64 16.57
N ALA A 49 2.27 -12.90 16.42
CA ALA A 49 1.13 -13.23 15.58
C ALA A 49 1.04 -12.42 14.28
N ALA A 50 1.81 -11.35 14.14
CA ALA A 50 1.77 -10.49 12.96
C ALA A 50 2.42 -11.17 11.73
N PRO A 51 1.94 -10.92 10.50
CA PRO A 51 2.65 -11.38 9.31
C PRO A 51 3.98 -10.64 9.16
N ARG A 52 4.92 -11.24 8.44
CA ARG A 52 6.22 -10.62 8.11
C ARG A 52 6.16 -9.71 6.89
N ALA A 53 5.20 -9.95 6.01
CA ALA A 53 4.86 -9.08 4.88
C ALA A 53 3.38 -9.24 4.52
N VAL A 54 2.82 -8.21 3.91
CA VAL A 54 1.43 -8.18 3.41
C VAL A 54 1.46 -7.90 1.92
N ILE A 55 0.76 -8.71 1.14
CA ILE A 55 0.52 -8.48 -0.28
C ILE A 55 -0.88 -7.86 -0.43
N VAL A 56 -0.97 -6.69 -1.06
CA VAL A 56 -2.23 -6.04 -1.45
C VAL A 56 -2.45 -6.30 -2.94
N CYS A 57 -3.59 -6.84 -3.30
CA CYS A 57 -3.93 -7.16 -4.70
C CYS A 57 -5.42 -6.97 -4.97
N GLY A 58 -5.80 -6.91 -6.23
CA GLY A 58 -7.19 -6.97 -6.66
C GLY A 58 -7.58 -8.38 -7.11
N GLU A 59 -8.86 -8.67 -7.11
CA GLU A 59 -9.42 -9.90 -7.66
C GLU A 59 -9.53 -9.84 -9.19
N GLY A 60 -9.41 -10.98 -9.87
CA GLY A 60 -9.73 -11.11 -11.29
C GLY A 60 -8.82 -10.33 -12.24
N GLY A 61 -7.54 -10.11 -11.91
CA GLY A 61 -6.58 -9.49 -12.82
C GLY A 61 -6.75 -7.97 -12.97
N GLN A 62 -7.44 -7.31 -12.05
CA GLN A 62 -7.54 -5.85 -11.94
C GLN A 62 -7.16 -5.43 -10.53
N PHE A 63 -6.33 -4.41 -10.37
CA PHE A 63 -6.01 -3.93 -9.03
C PHE A 63 -7.21 -3.18 -8.44
N ALA A 64 -7.57 -2.02 -9.00
CA ALA A 64 -8.82 -1.30 -8.72
C ALA A 64 -9.05 -0.20 -9.76
N SER A 65 -10.30 -0.01 -10.17
CA SER A 65 -10.70 0.98 -11.18
C SER A 65 -11.08 2.35 -10.61
N GLY A 66 -10.84 2.60 -9.32
CA GLY A 66 -11.16 3.84 -8.62
C GLY A 66 -12.36 3.71 -7.68
N GLY A 67 -12.95 4.82 -7.29
CA GLY A 67 -14.16 4.82 -6.46
C GLY A 67 -15.38 4.29 -7.21
N ASP A 68 -16.31 3.66 -6.50
CA ASP A 68 -17.57 3.23 -7.09
C ASP A 68 -18.48 4.43 -7.42
N ILE A 69 -18.48 4.84 -8.70
CA ILE A 69 -19.23 6.01 -9.17
C ILE A 69 -20.74 5.88 -8.91
N ALA A 70 -21.28 4.67 -8.80
CA ALA A 70 -22.70 4.47 -8.51
C ALA A 70 -23.09 5.02 -7.12
N GLU A 71 -22.17 5.09 -6.16
CA GLU A 71 -22.44 5.67 -4.85
C GLU A 71 -22.31 7.20 -4.81
N PHE A 72 -21.68 7.80 -5.81
CA PHE A 72 -21.37 9.24 -5.83
C PHE A 72 -22.59 10.14 -5.72
N ALA A 73 -23.73 9.74 -6.30
CA ALA A 73 -24.96 10.50 -6.20
C ALA A 73 -25.46 10.68 -4.76
N GLY A 74 -25.05 9.79 -3.83
CA GLY A 74 -25.46 9.82 -2.44
C GLY A 74 -24.75 10.89 -1.59
N PHE A 75 -23.59 11.40 -2.02
CA PHE A 75 -22.80 12.33 -1.20
C PHE A 75 -22.08 13.42 -2.01
N ARG A 76 -21.76 13.23 -3.29
CA ARG A 76 -20.86 14.16 -4.02
C ARG A 76 -21.45 15.53 -4.36
N PHE A 77 -22.76 15.68 -4.28
CA PHE A 77 -23.43 16.95 -4.56
C PHE A 77 -23.80 17.73 -3.30
N ASP A 78 -23.32 17.29 -2.14
CA ASP A 78 -23.45 17.95 -0.84
C ASP A 78 -22.05 18.17 -0.26
N GLU A 79 -21.70 19.44 -0.02
CA GLU A 79 -20.34 19.81 0.42
C GLU A 79 -19.96 19.12 1.75
N ALA A 80 -20.85 19.08 2.73
CA ALA A 80 -20.59 18.48 4.04
C ALA A 80 -20.38 16.97 3.93
N ARG A 81 -21.23 16.30 3.15
CA ARG A 81 -21.12 14.85 2.91
C ARG A 81 -19.86 14.51 2.10
N LEU A 82 -19.53 15.33 1.11
CA LEU A 82 -18.30 15.17 0.35
C LEU A 82 -17.06 15.32 1.21
N HIS A 83 -17.02 16.35 2.07
CA HIS A 83 -15.96 16.55 3.07
C HIS A 83 -15.85 15.34 4.00
N ASP A 84 -16.98 14.88 4.57
CA ASP A 84 -16.99 13.72 5.45
C ASP A 84 -16.53 12.44 4.76
N PHE A 85 -16.87 12.23 3.48
CA PHE A 85 -16.37 11.10 2.71
C PHE A 85 -14.84 11.09 2.61
N HIS A 86 -14.23 12.21 2.25
CA HIS A 86 -12.78 12.27 2.12
C HIS A 86 -12.06 12.26 3.47
N GLU A 87 -12.50 13.07 4.44
CA GLU A 87 -11.78 13.26 5.70
C GLU A 87 -12.07 12.19 6.77
N ARG A 88 -13.24 11.52 6.72
CA ARG A 88 -13.64 10.55 7.75
C ARG A 88 -13.71 9.12 7.25
N ILE A 89 -13.67 8.89 5.94
CA ILE A 89 -13.75 7.56 5.34
C ILE A 89 -12.47 7.24 4.58
N VAL A 90 -12.12 8.02 3.54
CA VAL A 90 -10.97 7.73 2.68
C VAL A 90 -9.65 7.99 3.39
N ALA A 91 -9.44 9.20 3.95
CA ALA A 91 -8.18 9.57 4.59
C ALA A 91 -7.82 8.61 5.73
N PRO A 92 -8.70 8.25 6.70
CA PRO A 92 -8.34 7.31 7.75
C PRO A 92 -8.02 5.89 7.24
N ALA A 93 -8.60 5.47 6.11
CA ALA A 93 -8.25 4.18 5.51
C ALA A 93 -6.83 4.21 4.93
N LEU A 94 -6.48 5.26 4.20
CA LEU A 94 -5.11 5.44 3.66
C LEU A 94 -4.08 5.62 4.78
N GLU A 95 -4.43 6.38 5.82
CA GLU A 95 -3.60 6.55 7.02
C GLU A 95 -3.32 5.21 7.74
N ALA A 96 -4.32 4.32 7.82
CA ALA A 96 -4.14 3.00 8.41
C ALA A 96 -3.13 2.14 7.62
N LEU A 97 -3.10 2.24 6.28
CA LEU A 97 -2.08 1.59 5.45
C LEU A 97 -0.69 2.20 5.72
N LEU A 98 -0.60 3.52 5.71
CA LEU A 98 0.65 4.24 5.97
C LEU A 98 1.21 3.98 7.37
N ALA A 99 0.33 3.88 8.37
CA ALA A 99 0.70 3.60 9.76
C ALA A 99 1.15 2.15 10.00
N CYS A 100 0.82 1.23 9.09
CA CYS A 100 1.19 -0.18 9.22
C CYS A 100 2.71 -0.34 9.11
N ASP A 101 3.36 -0.80 10.17
CA ASP A 101 4.82 -1.01 10.20
C ASP A 101 5.27 -2.31 9.48
N ILE A 102 4.32 -3.18 9.13
CA ILE A 102 4.59 -4.40 8.37
C ILE A 102 4.90 -4.01 6.91
N PRO A 103 5.92 -4.59 6.25
CA PRO A 103 6.16 -4.37 4.83
C PRO A 103 4.95 -4.70 3.95
N LEU A 104 4.53 -3.75 3.10
CA LEU A 104 3.40 -3.85 2.19
C LEU A 104 3.88 -3.94 0.74
N LEU A 105 3.43 -4.95 0.01
CA LEU A 105 3.73 -5.11 -1.41
C LEU A 105 2.43 -5.02 -2.21
N ALA A 106 2.35 -4.11 -3.19
CA ALA A 106 1.24 -4.08 -4.13
C ALA A 106 1.53 -5.00 -5.31
N GLN A 107 0.63 -5.95 -5.54
CA GLN A 107 0.55 -6.78 -6.74
C GLN A 107 -0.44 -6.12 -7.69
N ILE A 108 0.07 -5.42 -8.71
CA ILE A 108 -0.75 -4.57 -9.58
C ILE A 108 -0.93 -5.24 -10.93
N GLU A 109 -2.16 -5.56 -11.25
CA GLU A 109 -2.59 -6.13 -12.53
C GLU A 109 -3.67 -5.21 -13.11
N GLY A 110 -3.69 -4.98 -14.41
CA GLY A 110 -4.71 -4.19 -15.10
C GLY A 110 -4.83 -2.74 -14.59
N ALA A 111 -6.04 -2.32 -14.23
CA ALA A 111 -6.33 -0.96 -13.80
C ALA A 111 -5.87 -0.68 -12.36
N CYS A 112 -5.15 0.43 -12.16
CA CYS A 112 -4.75 0.99 -10.87
C CYS A 112 -5.08 2.50 -10.90
N ILE A 113 -6.34 2.84 -10.68
CA ILE A 113 -6.93 4.15 -10.98
C ILE A 113 -7.53 4.78 -9.73
N GLY A 114 -7.40 6.12 -9.57
CA GLY A 114 -8.00 6.88 -8.46
C GLY A 114 -7.70 6.27 -7.10
N GLY A 115 -8.73 5.86 -6.34
CA GLY A 115 -8.56 5.19 -5.04
C GLY A 115 -7.65 3.95 -5.09
N GLY A 116 -7.64 3.22 -6.21
CA GLY A 116 -6.69 2.12 -6.43
C GLY A 116 -5.24 2.61 -6.50
N LEU A 117 -4.99 3.74 -7.17
CA LEU A 117 -3.67 4.37 -7.22
C LEU A 117 -3.24 4.87 -5.83
N GLU A 118 -4.16 5.44 -5.06
CA GLU A 118 -3.93 5.91 -3.69
C GLU A 118 -3.55 4.76 -2.76
N ILE A 119 -4.29 3.65 -2.81
CA ILE A 119 -3.98 2.41 -2.06
C ILE A 119 -2.60 1.86 -2.47
N ALA A 120 -2.31 1.80 -3.77
CA ALA A 120 -1.01 1.34 -4.25
C ALA A 120 0.13 2.26 -3.79
N ALA A 121 -0.08 3.58 -3.76
CA ALA A 121 0.91 4.56 -3.28
C ALA A 121 1.24 4.40 -1.79
N CYS A 122 0.31 3.89 -0.98
CA CYS A 122 0.57 3.55 0.43
C CYS A 122 1.45 2.31 0.63
N CYS A 123 1.64 1.47 -0.41
CA CYS A 123 2.46 0.27 -0.32
C CYS A 123 3.95 0.60 -0.49
N ASP A 124 4.82 -0.12 0.24
CA ASP A 124 6.27 0.10 0.22
C ASP A 124 6.90 -0.32 -1.12
N ILE A 125 6.44 -1.45 -1.66
CA ILE A 125 6.93 -2.02 -2.91
C ILE A 125 5.74 -2.26 -3.84
N ARG A 126 5.84 -1.78 -5.08
CA ARG A 126 4.81 -1.92 -6.13
C ARG A 126 5.38 -2.66 -7.32
N ILE A 127 4.78 -3.78 -7.68
CA ILE A 127 5.13 -4.57 -8.87
C ILE A 127 3.92 -4.62 -9.77
N ALA A 128 4.13 -4.35 -11.05
CA ALA A 128 3.06 -4.24 -12.03
C ALA A 128 3.20 -5.24 -13.18
N GLY A 129 2.09 -5.63 -13.73
CA GLY A 129 2.03 -6.29 -15.02
C GLY A 129 2.26 -5.32 -16.18
N SER A 130 2.77 -5.81 -17.29
CA SER A 130 3.09 -5.00 -18.47
C SER A 130 1.87 -4.29 -19.09
N SER A 131 0.67 -4.83 -18.92
CA SER A 131 -0.58 -4.22 -19.38
C SER A 131 -1.18 -3.18 -18.42
N SER A 132 -0.61 -3.03 -17.20
CA SER A 132 -1.18 -2.16 -16.16
C SER A 132 -1.26 -0.70 -16.59
N ARG A 133 -2.30 0.00 -16.09
CA ARG A 133 -2.55 1.42 -16.33
C ARG A 133 -2.75 2.15 -15.01
N PHE A 134 -2.16 3.34 -14.91
CA PHE A 134 -2.12 4.14 -13.69
C PHE A 134 -2.64 5.55 -13.95
N GLY A 135 -3.45 6.08 -13.07
CA GLY A 135 -3.89 7.46 -13.18
C GLY A 135 -5.04 7.84 -12.27
N ALA A 136 -5.39 9.12 -12.34
CA ALA A 136 -6.55 9.69 -11.66
C ALA A 136 -7.30 10.63 -12.63
N PRO A 137 -8.05 10.08 -13.63
CA PRO A 137 -8.68 10.87 -14.67
C PRO A 137 -9.95 11.59 -14.20
N ILE A 138 -9.98 12.07 -12.97
CA ILE A 138 -11.13 12.68 -12.28
C ILE A 138 -11.57 14.01 -12.90
N ALA A 139 -10.65 14.72 -13.58
CA ALA A 139 -11.02 15.92 -14.36
C ALA A 139 -12.07 15.65 -15.43
N ARG A 140 -12.13 14.42 -15.98
CA ARG A 140 -13.19 13.98 -16.91
C ARG A 140 -14.55 13.89 -16.25
N LEU A 141 -14.59 13.77 -14.91
CA LEU A 141 -15.80 13.69 -14.10
C LEU A 141 -16.18 15.04 -13.48
N GLY A 142 -15.38 16.09 -13.75
CA GLY A 142 -15.65 17.46 -13.33
C GLY A 142 -15.30 17.78 -11.87
N PHE A 143 -14.44 16.98 -11.21
CA PHE A 143 -14.04 17.26 -9.83
C PHE A 143 -12.51 17.13 -9.62
N PRO A 144 -11.96 17.90 -8.66
CA PRO A 144 -10.54 17.80 -8.29
C PRO A 144 -10.29 16.60 -7.36
N MET A 145 -9.02 16.24 -7.20
CA MET A 145 -8.58 15.34 -6.12
C MET A 145 -8.63 16.06 -4.77
N ALA A 146 -9.05 15.37 -3.73
CA ALA A 146 -9.05 15.94 -2.40
C ALA A 146 -7.61 16.18 -1.89
N PRO A 147 -7.38 17.19 -1.03
CA PRO A 147 -6.02 17.61 -0.65
C PRO A 147 -5.19 16.51 -0.01
N GLY A 148 -5.77 15.65 0.83
CA GLY A 148 -5.06 14.55 1.50
C GLY A 148 -4.55 13.50 0.53
N GLU A 149 -5.40 13.07 -0.41
CA GLU A 149 -5.02 12.12 -1.47
C GLU A 149 -3.99 12.72 -2.42
N LEU A 150 -4.13 14.02 -2.74
CA LEU A 150 -3.15 14.73 -3.56
C LEU A 150 -1.79 14.82 -2.89
N GLN A 151 -1.76 15.10 -1.58
CA GLN A 151 -0.52 15.10 -0.79
C GLN A 151 0.16 13.74 -0.82
N LEU A 152 -0.60 12.65 -0.63
CA LEU A 152 -0.10 11.28 -0.71
C LEU A 152 0.54 11.00 -2.08
N LEU A 153 -0.16 11.29 -3.18
CA LEU A 153 0.35 11.05 -4.52
C LEU A 153 1.56 11.92 -4.86
N SER A 154 1.66 13.13 -4.30
CA SER A 154 2.80 14.01 -4.49
C SER A 154 4.11 13.47 -3.89
N GLN A 155 4.01 12.53 -2.95
CA GLN A 155 5.16 11.81 -2.39
C GLN A 155 5.56 10.59 -3.25
N ALA A 156 4.62 10.05 -4.03
CA ALA A 156 4.82 8.85 -4.85
C ALA A 156 5.23 9.15 -6.30
N LEU A 157 4.94 10.37 -6.80
CA LEU A 157 5.16 10.78 -8.19
C LEU A 157 5.85 12.14 -8.28
N PRO A 158 6.76 12.33 -9.27
CA PRO A 158 7.31 13.65 -9.57
C PRO A 158 6.21 14.65 -9.96
N ALA A 159 6.32 15.89 -9.47
CA ALA A 159 5.32 16.93 -9.68
C ALA A 159 4.93 17.16 -11.16
N PRO A 160 5.84 17.14 -12.16
CA PRO A 160 5.43 17.26 -13.56
C PRO A 160 4.48 16.15 -14.02
N VAL A 161 4.77 14.91 -13.63
CA VAL A 161 3.97 13.73 -14.01
C VAL A 161 2.59 13.79 -13.34
N LEU A 162 2.55 14.18 -12.08
CA LEU A 162 1.29 14.34 -11.36
C LEU A 162 0.41 15.45 -11.98
N ARG A 163 1.02 16.55 -12.45
CA ARG A 163 0.30 17.61 -13.17
C ARG A 163 -0.31 17.10 -14.48
N GLU A 164 0.45 16.39 -15.32
CA GLU A 164 -0.09 15.77 -16.54
C GLU A 164 -1.24 14.81 -16.22
N MET A 165 -1.08 13.98 -15.18
CA MET A 165 -2.09 13.02 -14.76
C MET A 165 -3.40 13.71 -14.34
N LEU A 166 -3.30 14.79 -13.58
CA LEU A 166 -4.49 15.48 -13.02
C LEU A 166 -5.09 16.50 -14.00
N LEU A 167 -4.26 17.29 -14.71
CA LEU A 167 -4.75 18.37 -15.56
C LEU A 167 -5.17 17.88 -16.96
N GLU A 168 -4.47 16.87 -17.50
CA GLU A 168 -4.78 16.28 -18.81
C GLU A 168 -5.58 14.99 -18.71
N ALA A 169 -5.86 14.51 -17.48
CA ALA A 169 -6.45 13.19 -17.24
C ALA A 169 -5.65 12.05 -17.94
N ARG A 170 -4.33 12.19 -17.98
CA ARG A 170 -3.43 11.24 -18.61
C ARG A 170 -3.32 9.96 -17.79
N LEU A 171 -3.28 8.83 -18.48
CA LEU A 171 -2.93 7.54 -17.87
C LEU A 171 -1.50 7.18 -18.24
N LEU A 172 -0.73 6.72 -17.26
CA LEU A 172 0.57 6.10 -17.50
C LEU A 172 0.39 4.62 -17.82
N ASP A 173 1.18 4.14 -18.78
CA ASP A 173 1.41 2.70 -18.93
C ASP A 173 2.42 2.18 -17.90
N ALA A 174 2.61 0.87 -17.85
CA ALA A 174 3.53 0.25 -16.92
C ALA A 174 4.99 0.74 -17.10
N ALA A 175 5.44 0.95 -18.34
CA ALA A 175 6.78 1.45 -18.63
C ALA A 175 6.96 2.90 -18.15
N GLY A 176 5.95 3.75 -18.34
CA GLY A 176 5.92 5.12 -17.79
C GLY A 176 5.92 5.12 -16.26
N ALA A 177 5.12 4.26 -15.64
CA ALA A 177 5.08 4.10 -14.19
C ALA A 177 6.45 3.68 -13.61
N LEU A 178 7.16 2.77 -14.28
CA LEU A 178 8.52 2.36 -13.90
C LEU A 178 9.52 3.51 -14.08
N ARG A 179 9.47 4.19 -15.22
CA ARG A 179 10.38 5.31 -15.53
C ARG A 179 10.30 6.44 -14.52
N HIS A 180 9.10 6.70 -14.02
CA HIS A 180 8.84 7.77 -13.03
C HIS A 180 8.89 7.30 -11.57
N GLY A 181 9.28 6.05 -11.31
CA GLY A 181 9.42 5.51 -9.94
C GLY A 181 8.10 5.21 -9.22
N LEU A 182 6.96 5.27 -9.93
CA LEU A 182 5.67 4.89 -9.34
C LEU A 182 5.64 3.40 -9.01
N VAL A 183 6.26 2.55 -9.83
CA VAL A 183 6.43 1.12 -9.56
C VAL A 183 7.89 0.74 -9.51
N HIS A 184 8.23 -0.33 -8.77
CA HIS A 184 9.60 -0.81 -8.54
C HIS A 184 10.01 -1.91 -9.52
N GLY A 185 9.06 -2.40 -10.31
CA GLY A 185 9.30 -3.43 -11.32
C GLY A 185 8.07 -3.66 -12.17
N VAL A 186 8.33 -4.05 -13.41
CA VAL A 186 7.31 -4.48 -14.38
C VAL A 186 7.71 -5.85 -14.90
N VAL A 187 6.77 -6.76 -14.90
CA VAL A 187 6.93 -8.14 -15.40
C VAL A 187 5.77 -8.51 -16.34
N ALA A 188 5.82 -9.66 -16.99
CA ALA A 188 4.68 -10.13 -17.76
C ALA A 188 3.46 -10.32 -16.85
N ASP A 189 2.26 -10.05 -17.35
CA ASP A 189 1.03 -10.09 -16.54
C ASP A 189 0.84 -11.46 -15.83
N THR A 190 1.22 -12.54 -16.48
CA THR A 190 1.16 -13.91 -15.92
C THR A 190 2.17 -14.18 -14.82
N GLU A 191 3.17 -13.32 -14.65
CA GLU A 191 4.27 -13.50 -13.69
C GLU A 191 4.13 -12.62 -12.44
N VAL A 192 3.23 -11.63 -12.44
CA VAL A 192 3.11 -10.63 -11.36
C VAL A 192 2.92 -11.31 -10.00
N ALA A 193 1.96 -12.22 -9.90
CA ALA A 193 1.65 -12.90 -8.64
C ALA A 193 2.84 -13.71 -8.10
N THR A 194 3.52 -14.45 -8.98
CA THR A 194 4.70 -15.25 -8.62
C THR A 194 5.86 -14.37 -8.19
N HIS A 195 6.13 -13.28 -8.93
CA HIS A 195 7.21 -12.34 -8.64
C HIS A 195 7.00 -11.63 -7.29
N VAL A 196 5.77 -11.14 -7.03
CA VAL A 196 5.44 -10.52 -5.74
C VAL A 196 5.54 -11.51 -4.59
N LEU A 197 5.07 -12.74 -4.78
CA LEU A 197 5.19 -13.80 -3.76
C LEU A 197 6.64 -14.12 -3.43
N GLN A 198 7.52 -14.20 -4.43
CA GLN A 198 8.96 -14.40 -4.23
C GLN A 198 9.59 -13.25 -3.43
N ARG A 199 9.28 -12.00 -3.76
CA ARG A 199 9.77 -10.83 -3.03
C ARG A 199 9.26 -10.78 -1.59
N ALA A 200 7.97 -11.03 -1.38
CA ALA A 200 7.39 -11.11 -0.05
C ALA A 200 7.99 -12.25 0.77
N GLY A 201 8.22 -13.42 0.14
CA GLY A 201 8.91 -14.56 0.73
C GLY A 201 10.34 -14.22 1.15
N HIS A 202 11.09 -13.50 0.30
CA HIS A 202 12.43 -13.02 0.65
C HIS A 202 12.38 -12.06 1.84
N ILE A 203 11.49 -11.07 1.85
CA ILE A 203 11.31 -10.16 3.01
C ILE A 203 11.01 -10.96 4.28
N ALA A 204 10.21 -12.00 4.18
CA ALA A 204 9.86 -12.83 5.33
C ALA A 204 11.03 -13.66 5.90
N THR A 205 12.16 -13.77 5.20
CA THR A 205 13.40 -14.38 5.72
C THR A 205 14.28 -13.40 6.46
N LEU A 206 14.04 -12.10 6.34
CA LEU A 206 14.79 -11.03 6.98
C LEU A 206 14.22 -10.71 8.37
N SER A 207 14.96 -9.92 9.17
CA SER A 207 14.53 -9.47 10.49
C SER A 207 13.24 -8.65 10.42
N PRO A 208 12.10 -9.12 10.95
CA PRO A 208 10.87 -8.34 10.98
C PRO A 208 10.99 -7.10 11.88
N GLN A 209 11.76 -7.15 12.96
CA GLN A 209 12.04 -5.99 13.82
C GLN A 209 12.75 -4.89 13.04
N ALA A 210 13.83 -5.23 12.32
CA ALA A 210 14.57 -4.25 11.52
C ALA A 210 13.70 -3.64 10.41
N ALA A 211 12.89 -4.45 9.72
CA ALA A 211 11.98 -3.98 8.68
C ALA A 211 10.98 -2.96 9.24
N ARG A 212 10.37 -3.23 10.39
CA ARG A 212 9.40 -2.35 11.06
C ARG A 212 10.02 -1.05 11.54
N ILE A 213 11.20 -1.12 12.17
CA ILE A 213 11.93 0.07 12.64
C ILE A 213 12.29 0.95 11.44
N ASN A 214 12.84 0.37 10.38
CA ASN A 214 13.20 1.11 9.17
C ASN A 214 11.98 1.79 8.53
N LYS A 215 10.87 1.07 8.35
CA LYS A 215 9.64 1.63 7.76
C LYS A 215 9.09 2.78 8.60
N ARG A 216 9.04 2.63 9.93
CA ARG A 216 8.63 3.69 10.86
C ARG A 216 9.54 4.91 10.76
N THR A 217 10.86 4.70 10.72
CA THR A 217 11.83 5.79 10.61
C THR A 217 11.72 6.52 9.27
N LEU A 218 11.52 5.81 8.15
CA LEU A 218 11.28 6.43 6.84
C LEU A 218 10.02 7.31 6.86
N ARG A 219 8.94 6.85 7.49
CA ARG A 219 7.71 7.64 7.68
C ARG A 219 7.96 8.90 8.53
N GLN A 220 8.71 8.78 9.63
CA GLN A 220 9.10 9.93 10.46
C GLN A 220 9.93 10.94 9.67
N ILE A 221 10.86 10.47 8.84
CA ILE A 221 11.68 11.34 7.96
C ILE A 221 10.78 12.12 6.99
N ALA A 222 9.82 11.45 6.36
CA ALA A 222 8.85 12.08 5.46
C ALA A 222 7.95 13.12 6.17
N ALA A 223 7.73 12.97 7.47
CA ALA A 223 6.97 13.90 8.31
C ALA A 223 7.83 15.03 8.93
N GLY A 224 9.04 15.25 8.48
CA GLY A 224 9.94 16.31 8.96
C GLY A 224 11.07 15.83 9.87
N GLY A 225 11.20 14.55 10.06
CA GLY A 225 12.28 13.88 10.79
C GLY A 225 11.90 13.45 12.22
N PRO A 226 12.56 12.41 12.75
CA PRO A 226 12.28 11.90 14.09
C PRO A 226 12.77 12.91 15.16
N ASN A 227 11.97 13.11 16.20
CA ASN A 227 12.34 13.90 17.37
C ASN A 227 13.40 13.18 18.24
N ALA A 228 13.89 13.82 19.31
CA ALA A 228 14.94 13.28 20.16
C ALA A 228 14.55 11.96 20.86
N ALA A 229 13.28 11.81 21.27
CA ALA A 229 12.78 10.58 21.90
C ALA A 229 12.69 9.44 20.89
N GLU A 230 12.19 9.71 19.70
CA GLU A 230 12.11 8.74 18.59
C GLU A 230 13.50 8.28 18.13
N ARG A 231 14.47 9.22 18.00
CA ARG A 231 15.87 8.86 17.71
C ARG A 231 16.47 7.95 18.78
N ARG A 232 16.16 8.19 20.05
CA ARG A 232 16.59 7.30 21.14
C ARG A 232 15.92 5.93 21.05
N ALA A 233 14.60 5.90 20.86
CA ALA A 233 13.81 4.66 20.76
C ALA A 233 14.23 3.79 19.57
N HIS A 234 14.75 4.40 18.49
CA HIS A 234 15.27 3.68 17.32
C HIS A 234 16.35 2.65 17.70
N PHE A 235 17.21 2.93 18.69
CA PHE A 235 18.28 2.03 19.11
C PHE A 235 17.85 0.95 20.13
N GLY A 236 16.55 0.90 20.48
CA GLY A 236 16.03 -0.09 21.42
C GLY A 236 16.20 -1.56 20.99
N TYR A 237 16.52 -1.78 19.71
CA TYR A 237 16.82 -3.13 19.18
C TYR A 237 18.19 -3.67 19.61
N ALA A 238 19.09 -2.84 20.19
CA ALA A 238 20.52 -3.17 20.38
C ALA A 238 20.77 -4.51 21.09
N ASP A 239 19.92 -4.86 22.06
CA ASP A 239 20.02 -6.13 22.82
C ASP A 239 18.92 -7.15 22.44
N SER A 240 18.27 -6.99 21.29
CA SER A 240 17.21 -7.90 20.85
C SER A 240 17.75 -9.25 20.40
N ALA A 241 16.91 -10.28 20.52
CA ALA A 241 17.22 -11.62 20.04
C ALA A 241 17.51 -11.65 18.53
N GLU A 242 16.75 -10.87 17.73
CA GLU A 242 16.96 -10.77 16.28
C GLU A 242 18.31 -10.16 15.94
N HIS A 243 18.75 -9.10 16.65
CA HIS A 243 20.05 -8.49 16.41
C HIS A 243 21.19 -9.44 16.77
N ARG A 244 21.09 -10.13 17.92
CA ARG A 244 22.06 -11.15 18.34
C ARG A 244 22.16 -12.29 17.34
N GLU A 245 21.02 -12.83 16.91
CA GLU A 245 20.97 -13.91 15.91
C GLU A 245 21.58 -13.48 14.58
N GLY A 246 21.24 -12.27 14.08
CA GLY A 246 21.79 -11.77 12.83
C GLY A 246 23.30 -11.68 12.83
N ILE A 247 23.91 -11.17 13.92
CA ILE A 247 25.37 -11.07 14.09
C ILE A 247 26.00 -12.48 14.23
N ALA A 248 25.41 -13.35 15.06
CA ALA A 248 25.93 -14.71 15.24
C ALA A 248 25.92 -15.51 13.92
N ALA A 249 24.79 -15.49 13.20
CA ALA A 249 24.65 -16.16 11.91
C ALA A 249 25.66 -15.68 10.88
N PHE A 250 25.93 -14.36 10.84
CA PHE A 250 26.94 -13.78 9.93
C PHE A 250 28.34 -14.28 10.25
N LEU A 251 28.74 -14.26 11.53
CA LEU A 251 30.05 -14.72 11.97
C LEU A 251 30.25 -16.23 11.74
N GLU A 252 29.17 -17.01 11.91
CA GLU A 252 29.16 -18.46 11.71
C GLU A 252 28.96 -18.86 10.23
N LYS A 253 28.79 -17.89 9.32
CA LYS A 253 28.54 -18.09 7.88
C LYS A 253 27.34 -19.00 7.59
N ARG A 254 26.27 -18.87 8.35
CA ARG A 254 24.99 -19.57 8.18
C ARG A 254 23.83 -18.61 7.92
N PRO A 255 22.71 -19.06 7.34
CA PRO A 255 21.51 -18.27 7.30
C PRO A 255 20.98 -17.92 8.70
N PRO A 256 20.49 -16.69 8.93
CA PRO A 256 19.87 -16.33 10.19
C PRO A 256 18.48 -16.98 10.34
N HIS A 257 18.13 -17.30 11.57
CA HIS A 257 16.83 -17.84 11.94
C HIS A 257 16.11 -16.84 12.86
N PHE A 258 15.48 -15.81 12.27
CA PHE A 258 14.70 -14.86 13.02
C PHE A 258 13.42 -15.52 13.52
N GLN A 259 13.44 -16.01 14.75
CA GLN A 259 12.28 -16.60 15.40
C GLN A 259 11.19 -15.55 15.66
N ARG A 260 9.95 -16.00 15.70
CA ARG A 260 8.88 -15.19 16.27
C ARG A 260 9.14 -15.16 17.77
N GLY A 261 9.50 -13.99 18.32
CA GLY A 261 9.70 -13.78 19.73
C GLY A 261 8.45 -14.08 20.54
#